data_13604a5fa7cd1b01485011ff2596133a
#
_entry.id   13604a5fa7cd1b01485011ff2596133a
#
_cell.length_a   1.000
_cell.length_b   1.000
_cell.length_c   1.000
_cell.angle_alpha   90.00
_cell.angle_beta   90.00
_cell.angle_gamma   90.00
#
_symmetry.space_group_name_H-M   'P 1'
#
loop_
_entity.id
_entity.type
_entity.pdbx_description
1 polymer ?
#
loop_
_entity_poly.entity_id
_entity_poly.type
_entity_poly.pdbx_seq_one_letter_code
_entity_poly.pdbx_strand_id
1 'polypeptide(L)'
;DVLINPGYVQESGPPLWVAAMSEAGAMRAAKYGTHFLPQGLRKRSFDPWIETLESSGRNPSDHRVGIIRSILVTDSDGANWETVRAAERYRMKLYQRFFEESGEGFGEDGEPVPQTWIVGDTEHCISEILSFVDDFGITDIVTMAVPPGLRTSQMASSLEKLFRDVVPRVKNTLTSN
;
A
#
# COMPACT_ATOMS: atom_id res chain seq x y z
N ASP A 1 -19.09 -28.19 2.11
CA ASP A 1 -19.37 -26.95 2.86
C ASP A 1 -18.42 -26.87 4.05
N VAL A 2 -17.79 -25.72 4.24
CA VAL A 2 -16.93 -25.45 5.38
C VAL A 2 -17.66 -24.49 6.31
N LEU A 3 -17.86 -24.90 7.55
CA LEU A 3 -18.44 -24.04 8.59
C LEU A 3 -17.31 -23.37 9.35
N ILE A 4 -17.32 -22.03 9.39
CA ILE A 4 -16.38 -21.23 10.16
C ILE A 4 -17.01 -20.89 11.51
N ASN A 5 -16.39 -21.34 12.59
CA ASN A 5 -16.80 -21.04 13.96
C ASN A 5 -15.65 -20.36 14.73
N PRO A 6 -15.92 -19.34 15.58
CA PRO A 6 -17.23 -18.68 15.71
C PRO A 6 -17.63 -17.90 14.47
N GLY A 7 -18.92 -17.65 14.27
CA GLY A 7 -19.42 -16.73 13.26
C GLY A 7 -18.97 -15.30 13.55
N TYR A 8 -19.07 -14.42 12.56
CA TYR A 8 -18.71 -13.00 12.76
C TYR A 8 -19.83 -12.24 13.47
N VAL A 9 -19.42 -11.19 14.18
CA VAL A 9 -20.31 -10.31 14.95
C VAL A 9 -21.01 -9.29 14.05
N GLN A 10 -20.33 -8.84 12.98
CA GLN A 10 -20.90 -7.89 12.03
C GLN A 10 -21.95 -8.59 11.14
N GLU A 11 -23.10 -7.96 10.94
CA GLU A 11 -24.20 -8.48 10.13
C GLU A 11 -23.77 -8.83 8.69
N SER A 12 -22.93 -7.98 8.07
CA SER A 12 -22.38 -8.18 6.73
C SER A 12 -21.05 -8.96 6.69
N GLY A 13 -20.58 -9.44 7.85
CA GLY A 13 -19.25 -10.02 7.99
C GLY A 13 -18.11 -8.98 8.05
N PRO A 14 -16.87 -9.42 8.26
CA PRO A 14 -15.72 -8.51 8.26
C PRO A 14 -15.45 -8.00 6.83
N PRO A 15 -14.93 -6.77 6.69
CA PRO A 15 -14.47 -6.28 5.39
C PRO A 15 -13.36 -7.18 4.85
N LEU A 16 -13.54 -7.65 3.61
CA LEU A 16 -12.57 -8.53 2.95
C LEU A 16 -11.73 -7.73 1.96
N TRP A 17 -10.43 -7.98 1.98
CA TRP A 17 -9.46 -7.39 1.06
C TRP A 17 -8.74 -8.49 0.29
N VAL A 18 -8.62 -8.32 -1.01
CA VAL A 18 -7.81 -9.20 -1.85
C VAL A 18 -6.56 -8.45 -2.32
N ALA A 19 -5.40 -8.95 -1.92
CA ALA A 19 -4.11 -8.48 -2.44
C ALA A 19 -3.76 -9.26 -3.71
N ALA A 20 -3.44 -8.56 -4.79
CA ALA A 20 -3.07 -9.20 -6.04
C ALA A 20 -2.13 -8.34 -6.90
N MET A 21 -1.23 -9.01 -7.63
CA MET A 21 -0.30 -8.40 -8.60
C MET A 21 -0.72 -8.66 -10.04
N SER A 22 -1.54 -9.66 -10.28
CA SER A 22 -1.95 -10.10 -11.61
C SER A 22 -3.36 -9.64 -11.97
N GLU A 23 -3.62 -9.53 -13.26
CA GLU A 23 -4.95 -9.28 -13.82
C GLU A 23 -5.98 -10.29 -13.30
N ALA A 24 -5.67 -11.59 -13.37
CA ALA A 24 -6.55 -12.64 -12.85
C ALA A 24 -6.87 -12.50 -11.35
N GLY A 25 -5.91 -12.00 -10.56
CA GLY A 25 -6.12 -11.70 -9.15
C GLY A 25 -7.02 -10.50 -8.94
N ALA A 26 -6.85 -9.45 -9.74
CA ALA A 26 -7.69 -8.26 -9.74
C ALA A 26 -9.14 -8.58 -10.12
N MET A 27 -9.34 -9.32 -11.20
CA MET A 27 -10.67 -9.82 -11.61
C MET A 27 -11.33 -10.68 -10.53
N ARG A 28 -10.54 -11.50 -9.81
CA ARG A 28 -11.06 -12.31 -8.70
C ARG A 28 -11.53 -11.42 -7.55
N ALA A 29 -10.77 -10.37 -7.19
CA ALA A 29 -11.19 -9.40 -6.17
C ALA A 29 -12.53 -8.76 -6.53
N ALA A 30 -12.67 -8.29 -7.77
CA ALA A 30 -13.90 -7.72 -8.27
C ALA A 30 -15.05 -8.73 -8.30
N LYS A 31 -14.83 -9.96 -8.80
CA LYS A 31 -15.82 -11.01 -8.86
C LYS A 31 -16.48 -11.29 -7.51
N TYR A 32 -15.70 -11.33 -6.45
CA TYR A 32 -16.21 -11.57 -5.10
C TYR A 32 -16.68 -10.29 -4.39
N GLY A 33 -16.57 -9.12 -5.03
CA GLY A 33 -16.99 -7.84 -4.44
C GLY A 33 -16.19 -7.47 -3.20
N THR A 34 -14.90 -7.81 -3.17
CA THR A 34 -14.01 -7.46 -2.07
C THR A 34 -13.32 -6.12 -2.31
N HIS A 35 -12.79 -5.52 -1.25
CA HIS A 35 -11.85 -4.42 -1.37
C HIS A 35 -10.55 -4.90 -2.02
N PHE A 36 -9.82 -3.98 -2.64
CA PHE A 36 -8.66 -4.33 -3.46
C PHE A 36 -7.36 -3.72 -2.92
N LEU A 37 -6.32 -4.53 -2.81
CA LEU A 37 -4.97 -4.12 -2.42
C LEU A 37 -3.98 -4.54 -3.52
N PRO A 38 -3.84 -3.74 -4.60
CA PRO A 38 -2.86 -4.03 -5.65
C PRO A 38 -1.44 -3.92 -5.10
N GLN A 39 -0.61 -4.87 -5.45
CA GLN A 39 0.83 -4.79 -5.17
C GLN A 39 1.52 -4.03 -6.31
N GLY A 40 1.47 -2.74 -6.27
CA GLY A 40 1.96 -1.82 -7.28
C GLY A 40 0.83 -1.10 -8.02
N LEU A 41 1.00 0.21 -8.15
CA LEU A 41 0.06 1.09 -8.85
C LEU A 41 0.29 0.97 -10.35
N ARG A 42 -0.42 0.05 -11.00
CA ARG A 42 -0.32 -0.16 -12.45
C ARG A 42 -1.73 -0.27 -13.02
N LYS A 43 -2.03 0.50 -14.06
CA LYS A 43 -3.31 0.45 -14.78
C LYS A 43 -3.70 -0.98 -15.14
N ARG A 44 -2.78 -1.80 -15.60
CA ARG A 44 -3.05 -3.21 -15.91
C ARG A 44 -3.62 -4.06 -14.77
N SER A 45 -3.52 -3.60 -13.52
CA SER A 45 -4.15 -4.26 -12.36
C SER A 45 -5.45 -3.59 -11.97
N PHE A 46 -5.55 -2.27 -12.16
CA PHE A 46 -6.75 -1.49 -11.83
C PHE A 46 -7.83 -1.64 -12.88
N ASP A 47 -7.50 -1.49 -14.16
CA ASP A 47 -8.48 -1.49 -15.23
C ASP A 47 -9.30 -2.79 -15.24
N PRO A 48 -8.71 -4.01 -15.18
CA PRO A 48 -9.48 -5.25 -15.11
C PRO A 48 -10.37 -5.38 -13.86
N TRP A 49 -9.94 -4.79 -12.74
CA TRP A 49 -10.76 -4.79 -11.51
C TRP A 49 -11.98 -3.89 -11.68
N ILE A 50 -11.81 -2.67 -12.19
CA ILE A 50 -12.89 -1.71 -12.46
C ILE A 50 -13.86 -2.32 -13.47
N GLU A 51 -13.38 -2.75 -14.64
CA GLU A 51 -14.20 -3.34 -15.70
C GLU A 51 -15.02 -4.56 -15.22
N THR A 52 -14.42 -5.38 -14.36
CA THR A 52 -15.10 -6.56 -13.80
C THR A 52 -16.20 -6.15 -12.81
N LEU A 53 -15.99 -5.12 -11.99
CA LEU A 53 -17.03 -4.60 -11.10
C LEU A 53 -18.19 -4.03 -11.92
N GLU A 54 -17.91 -3.14 -12.88
CA GLU A 54 -18.91 -2.49 -13.71
C GLU A 54 -19.73 -3.51 -14.53
N SER A 55 -19.06 -4.49 -15.16
CA SER A 55 -19.72 -5.54 -15.92
C SER A 55 -20.62 -6.45 -15.05
N SER A 56 -20.35 -6.52 -13.76
CA SER A 56 -21.19 -7.22 -12.77
C SER A 56 -22.25 -6.32 -12.11
N GLY A 57 -22.42 -5.09 -12.58
CA GLY A 57 -23.40 -4.14 -12.08
C GLY A 57 -23.04 -3.52 -10.72
N ARG A 58 -21.77 -3.60 -10.31
CA ARG A 58 -21.27 -2.99 -9.08
C ARG A 58 -20.61 -1.65 -9.37
N ASN A 59 -20.77 -0.69 -8.47
CA ASN A 59 -20.10 0.59 -8.57
C ASN A 59 -18.71 0.48 -7.94
N PRO A 60 -17.61 0.78 -8.67
CA PRO A 60 -16.27 0.80 -8.12
C PRO A 60 -16.11 1.70 -6.88
N SER A 61 -16.87 2.81 -6.81
CA SER A 61 -16.84 3.74 -5.68
C SER A 61 -17.37 3.15 -4.35
N ASP A 62 -18.09 2.03 -4.38
CA ASP A 62 -18.54 1.33 -3.18
C ASP A 62 -17.43 0.45 -2.57
N HIS A 63 -16.30 0.37 -3.25
CA HIS A 63 -15.17 -0.45 -2.85
C HIS A 63 -13.98 0.41 -2.46
N ARG A 64 -13.20 -0.09 -1.49
CA ARG A 64 -11.98 0.57 -1.05
C ARG A 64 -10.79 0.02 -1.82
N VAL A 65 -9.86 0.90 -2.13
CA VAL A 65 -8.58 0.57 -2.78
C VAL A 65 -7.43 0.98 -1.88
N GLY A 66 -6.60 0.03 -1.52
CA GLY A 66 -5.45 0.26 -0.67
C GLY A 66 -4.13 0.16 -1.41
N ILE A 67 -3.12 0.86 -0.90
CA ILE A 67 -1.73 0.67 -1.31
C ILE A 67 -0.82 0.46 -0.10
N ILE A 68 0.27 -0.25 -0.31
CA ILE A 68 1.32 -0.39 0.70
C ILE A 68 2.45 0.59 0.35
N ARG A 69 2.71 1.55 1.23
CA ARG A 69 3.83 2.51 1.10
C ARG A 69 4.48 2.72 2.45
N SER A 70 5.79 2.57 2.52
CA SER A 70 6.56 3.05 3.67
C SER A 70 6.69 4.56 3.55
N ILE A 71 6.55 5.28 4.66
CA ILE A 71 6.59 6.75 4.66
C ILE A 71 7.69 7.21 5.61
N LEU A 72 8.58 8.07 5.12
CA LEU A 72 9.62 8.71 5.91
C LEU A 72 9.52 10.23 5.75
N VAL A 73 8.88 10.87 6.72
CA VAL A 73 8.78 12.33 6.76
C VAL A 73 10.07 12.91 7.36
N THR A 74 10.71 13.80 6.62
CA THR A 74 12.01 14.40 6.97
C THR A 74 11.90 15.92 7.14
N ASP A 75 12.98 16.58 7.53
CA ASP A 75 13.02 18.05 7.65
C ASP A 75 13.37 18.75 6.34
N SER A 76 13.79 18.00 5.30
CA SER A 76 14.18 18.53 4.00
C SER A 76 14.00 17.52 2.88
N ASP A 77 13.83 17.98 1.65
CA ASP A 77 13.67 17.16 0.43
C ASP A 77 14.82 16.20 0.15
N GLY A 78 16.01 16.52 0.61
CA GLY A 78 17.25 15.76 0.30
C GLY A 78 17.53 14.59 1.23
N ALA A 79 16.59 14.26 2.07
CA ALA A 79 16.91 13.50 3.24
C ALA A 79 16.88 12.00 3.06
N ASN A 80 17.80 11.35 3.58
CA ASN A 80 17.80 9.99 4.11
C ASN A 80 17.52 8.82 3.14
N TRP A 81 17.72 9.02 1.85
CA TRP A 81 17.67 7.90 0.90
C TRP A 81 18.65 6.77 1.27
N GLU A 82 19.76 7.08 1.95
CA GLU A 82 20.68 6.05 2.44
C GLU A 82 20.02 5.15 3.50
N THR A 83 19.24 5.74 4.41
CA THR A 83 18.43 4.99 5.38
C THR A 83 17.41 4.10 4.69
N VAL A 84 16.70 4.63 3.69
CA VAL A 84 15.73 3.88 2.89
C VAL A 84 16.40 2.73 2.13
N ARG A 85 17.50 3.00 1.44
CA ARG A 85 18.27 1.97 0.71
C ARG A 85 18.79 0.88 1.64
N ALA A 86 19.24 1.24 2.84
CA ALA A 86 19.68 0.26 3.82
C ALA A 86 18.54 -0.66 4.28
N ALA A 87 17.35 -0.09 4.54
CA ALA A 87 16.16 -0.84 4.90
C ALA A 87 15.70 -1.76 3.76
N GLU A 88 15.68 -1.25 2.52
CA GLU A 88 15.30 -2.04 1.35
C GLU A 88 16.29 -3.18 1.07
N ARG A 89 17.59 -2.92 1.14
CA ARG A 89 18.60 -4.00 1.03
C ARG A 89 18.40 -5.08 2.08
N TYR A 90 18.09 -4.71 3.31
CA TYR A 90 17.79 -5.68 4.35
C TYR A 90 16.54 -6.50 4.05
N ARG A 91 15.45 -5.83 3.66
CA ARG A 91 14.19 -6.45 3.29
C ARG A 91 14.36 -7.41 2.11
N MET A 92 15.06 -6.98 1.06
CA MET A 92 15.31 -7.80 -0.13
C MET A 92 16.12 -9.07 0.17
N LYS A 93 17.13 -8.98 1.06
CA LYS A 93 17.87 -10.16 1.51
C LYS A 93 16.99 -11.18 2.24
N LEU A 94 16.01 -10.71 3.03
CA LEU A 94 15.05 -11.61 3.69
C LEU A 94 14.15 -12.31 2.67
N TYR A 95 13.61 -11.55 1.70
CA TYR A 95 12.76 -12.13 0.65
C TYR A 95 13.54 -13.11 -0.23
N GLN A 96 14.74 -12.76 -0.66
CA GLN A 96 15.60 -13.65 -1.43
C GLN A 96 15.78 -14.99 -0.72
N ARG A 97 16.10 -14.96 0.57
CA ARG A 97 16.25 -16.18 1.37
C ARG A 97 14.95 -17.02 1.39
N PHE A 98 13.78 -16.40 1.58
CA PHE A 98 12.51 -17.12 1.59
C PHE A 98 12.20 -17.76 0.22
N PHE A 99 12.47 -17.06 -0.87
CA PHE A 99 12.26 -17.58 -2.21
C PHE A 99 13.26 -18.69 -2.58
N GLU A 100 14.49 -18.58 -2.15
CA GLU A 100 15.49 -19.66 -2.30
C GLU A 100 15.06 -20.92 -1.53
N GLU A 101 14.59 -20.76 -0.30
CA GLU A 101 14.08 -21.87 0.54
C GLU A 101 12.82 -22.53 -0.05
N SER A 102 11.97 -21.78 -0.75
CA SER A 102 10.77 -22.30 -1.43
C SER A 102 11.03 -22.88 -2.83
N GLY A 103 12.24 -22.73 -3.34
CA GLY A 103 12.59 -23.14 -4.71
C GLY A 103 12.06 -22.19 -5.79
N GLU A 104 11.52 -21.03 -5.41
CA GLU A 104 11.10 -19.98 -6.32
C GLU A 104 12.25 -19.01 -6.58
N GLY A 105 12.51 -18.67 -7.84
CA GLY A 105 13.50 -17.66 -8.20
C GLY A 105 13.01 -16.25 -7.80
N PHE A 106 13.84 -15.51 -7.08
CA PHE A 106 13.63 -14.08 -6.86
C PHE A 106 14.41 -13.34 -7.97
N GLY A 107 13.72 -12.49 -8.73
CA GLY A 107 14.28 -11.83 -9.91
C GLY A 107 15.62 -11.12 -9.67
N GLU A 108 16.32 -10.85 -10.78
CA GLU A 108 17.71 -10.39 -10.83
C GLU A 108 18.07 -9.24 -9.88
N ASP A 109 19.31 -9.26 -9.40
CA ASP A 109 19.98 -8.29 -8.54
C ASP A 109 19.98 -6.86 -9.13
N GLY A 110 18.82 -6.21 -9.13
CA GLY A 110 18.72 -4.77 -9.32
C GLY A 110 18.84 -4.03 -7.99
N GLU A 111 19.46 -2.87 -7.95
CA GLU A 111 19.33 -1.98 -6.80
C GLU A 111 17.84 -1.78 -6.52
N PRO A 112 17.37 -2.04 -5.28
CA PRO A 112 15.96 -1.89 -4.96
C PRO A 112 15.56 -0.44 -5.19
N VAL A 113 14.74 -0.24 -6.22
CA VAL A 113 14.17 1.07 -6.51
C VAL A 113 13.19 1.40 -5.39
N PRO A 114 13.33 2.52 -4.71
CA PRO A 114 12.50 2.87 -3.56
C PRO A 114 11.06 3.30 -3.96
N GLN A 115 10.52 2.74 -5.02
CA GLN A 115 9.14 2.99 -5.51
C GLN A 115 8.05 2.65 -4.50
N THR A 116 8.40 1.92 -3.44
CA THR A 116 7.48 1.57 -2.35
C THR A 116 7.53 2.55 -1.18
N TRP A 117 8.28 3.63 -1.32
CA TRP A 117 8.46 4.64 -0.29
C TRP A 117 8.00 6.02 -0.75
N ILE A 118 7.45 6.77 0.20
CA ILE A 118 7.27 8.21 0.14
C ILE A 118 8.29 8.82 1.10
N VAL A 119 9.21 9.61 0.58
CA VAL A 119 10.33 10.18 1.37
C VAL A 119 10.47 11.66 1.04
N GLY A 120 10.31 12.51 2.02
CA GLY A 120 10.45 13.95 1.86
C GLY A 120 9.97 14.72 3.07
N ASP A 121 9.88 16.03 2.92
CA ASP A 121 9.25 16.88 3.92
C ASP A 121 7.73 16.71 3.96
N THR A 122 7.09 17.43 4.85
CA THR A 122 5.63 17.37 5.04
C THR A 122 4.86 17.70 3.76
N GLU A 123 5.28 18.73 3.02
CA GLU A 123 4.59 19.17 1.80
C GLU A 123 4.73 18.14 0.68
N HIS A 124 5.92 17.61 0.49
CA HIS A 124 6.16 16.55 -0.48
C HIS A 124 5.32 15.30 -0.16
N CYS A 125 5.31 14.86 1.09
CA CYS A 125 4.52 13.68 1.49
C CYS A 125 3.01 13.90 1.26
N ILE A 126 2.49 15.10 1.54
CA ILE A 126 1.08 15.42 1.27
C ILE A 126 0.80 15.36 -0.23
N SER A 127 1.64 16.03 -1.05
CA SER A 127 1.47 16.06 -2.50
C SER A 127 1.50 14.67 -3.12
N GLU A 128 2.45 13.83 -2.70
CA GLU A 128 2.59 12.48 -3.19
C GLU A 128 1.37 11.60 -2.82
N ILE A 129 0.88 11.72 -1.58
CA ILE A 129 -0.32 10.99 -1.15
C ILE A 129 -1.55 11.43 -1.95
N LEU A 130 -1.74 12.73 -2.15
CA LEU A 130 -2.87 13.26 -2.92
C LEU A 130 -2.80 12.82 -4.39
N SER A 131 -1.61 12.75 -4.99
CA SER A 131 -1.48 12.25 -6.36
C SER A 131 -1.94 10.80 -6.51
N PHE A 132 -1.68 9.96 -5.51
CA PHE A 132 -2.20 8.58 -5.52
C PHE A 132 -3.72 8.53 -5.43
N VAL A 133 -4.35 9.44 -4.69
CA VAL A 133 -5.81 9.54 -4.65
C VAL A 133 -6.35 9.98 -6.00
N ASP A 134 -5.77 11.01 -6.60
CA ASP A 134 -6.23 11.58 -7.86
C ASP A 134 -6.03 10.61 -9.04
N ASP A 135 -4.87 9.94 -9.09
CA ASP A 135 -4.52 9.06 -10.21
C ASP A 135 -5.19 7.68 -10.15
N PHE A 136 -5.47 7.17 -8.94
CA PHE A 136 -5.90 5.77 -8.73
C PHE A 136 -7.10 5.60 -7.80
N GLY A 137 -7.69 6.67 -7.30
CA GLY A 137 -8.82 6.59 -6.37
C GLY A 137 -8.48 5.85 -5.07
N ILE A 138 -7.25 6.00 -4.55
CA ILE A 138 -6.81 5.33 -3.34
C ILE A 138 -7.60 5.83 -2.14
N THR A 139 -8.16 4.90 -1.38
CA THR A 139 -8.91 5.19 -0.15
C THR A 139 -8.10 4.89 1.12
N ASP A 140 -7.08 4.03 1.00
CA ASP A 140 -6.32 3.53 2.14
C ASP A 140 -4.83 3.41 1.83
N ILE A 141 -4.00 3.87 2.75
CA ILE A 141 -2.57 3.62 2.73
C ILE A 141 -2.20 2.75 3.93
N VAL A 142 -1.60 1.61 3.64
CA VAL A 142 -0.99 0.74 4.65
C VAL A 142 0.49 1.07 4.73
N THR A 143 0.94 1.54 5.88
CA THR A 143 2.36 1.85 6.10
C THR A 143 2.95 1.00 7.22
N MET A 144 4.19 0.61 7.07
CA MET A 144 4.95 0.00 8.14
C MET A 144 5.48 1.10 9.05
N ALA A 145 5.08 1.09 10.33
CA ALA A 145 5.56 2.06 11.30
C ALA A 145 7.09 2.01 11.47
N VAL A 146 7.65 0.81 11.51
CA VAL A 146 9.09 0.57 11.54
C VAL A 146 9.41 -0.49 10.48
N PRO A 147 9.84 -0.10 9.29
CA PRO A 147 10.24 -1.03 8.24
C PRO A 147 11.39 -1.96 8.68
N PRO A 148 11.44 -3.20 8.17
CA PRO A 148 12.54 -4.10 8.47
C PRO A 148 13.91 -3.46 8.21
N GLY A 149 14.85 -3.69 9.12
CA GLY A 149 16.20 -3.10 9.04
C GLY A 149 16.34 -1.72 9.68
N LEU A 150 15.24 -1.11 10.13
CA LEU A 150 15.28 0.16 10.89
C LEU A 150 14.96 -0.06 12.37
N ARG A 151 15.45 0.86 13.21
CA ARG A 151 15.13 0.92 14.64
C ARG A 151 13.99 1.90 14.88
N THR A 152 13.20 1.66 15.92
CA THR A 152 12.11 2.56 16.34
C THR A 152 12.60 4.00 16.51
N SER A 153 13.79 4.21 17.09
CA SER A 153 14.38 5.55 17.26
C SER A 153 14.64 6.30 15.95
N GLN A 154 14.83 5.59 14.84
CA GLN A 154 15.03 6.21 13.53
C GLN A 154 13.69 6.65 12.88
N MET A 155 12.60 6.03 13.29
CA MET A 155 11.26 6.30 12.74
C MET A 155 10.39 7.19 13.63
N ALA A 156 10.73 7.35 14.90
CA ALA A 156 9.88 8.05 15.87
C ALA A 156 9.49 9.47 15.44
N SER A 157 10.47 10.28 15.03
CA SER A 157 10.23 11.65 14.57
C SER A 157 9.39 11.69 13.27
N SER A 158 9.67 10.78 12.35
CA SER A 158 8.90 10.66 11.11
C SER A 158 7.44 10.29 11.36
N LEU A 159 7.19 9.34 12.25
CA LEU A 159 5.84 8.94 12.62
C LEU A 159 5.08 10.07 13.32
N GLU A 160 5.74 10.80 14.22
CA GLU A 160 5.14 11.95 14.86
C GLU A 160 4.70 13.00 13.83
N LYS A 161 5.58 13.39 12.89
CA LYS A 161 5.26 14.32 11.81
C LYS A 161 4.15 13.79 10.90
N LEU A 162 4.20 12.50 10.54
CA LEU A 162 3.17 11.88 9.71
C LEU A 162 1.77 12.04 10.32
N PHE A 163 1.60 11.71 11.60
CA PHE A 163 0.29 11.74 12.24
C PHE A 163 -0.14 13.14 12.70
N ARG A 164 0.80 14.03 13.02
CA ARG A 164 0.49 15.39 13.45
C ARG A 164 0.29 16.35 12.29
N ASP A 165 1.12 16.25 11.25
CA ASP A 165 1.24 17.28 10.22
C ASP A 165 0.71 16.82 8.84
N VAL A 166 0.98 15.56 8.41
CA VAL A 166 0.62 15.07 7.09
C VAL A 166 -0.83 14.56 7.06
N VAL A 167 -1.16 13.59 7.89
CA VAL A 167 -2.46 12.91 7.85
C VAL A 167 -3.64 13.86 8.02
N PRO A 168 -3.64 14.83 8.98
CA PRO A 168 -4.76 15.77 9.12
C PRO A 168 -4.94 16.66 7.89
N ARG A 169 -3.85 17.11 7.28
CA ARG A 169 -3.90 17.99 6.09
C ARG A 169 -4.41 17.25 4.86
N VAL A 170 -3.95 16.02 4.62
CA VAL A 170 -4.50 15.17 3.56
C VAL A 170 -6.01 14.98 3.75
N LYS A 171 -6.45 14.61 4.95
CA LYS A 171 -7.89 14.45 5.24
C LYS A 171 -8.69 15.72 5.01
N ASN A 172 -8.20 16.87 5.46
CA ASN A 172 -8.88 18.14 5.28
C ASN A 172 -9.01 18.50 3.79
N THR A 173 -7.97 18.27 2.99
CA THR A 173 -8.02 18.53 1.54
C THR A 173 -9.08 17.65 0.86
N LEU A 174 -9.13 16.36 1.20
CA LEU A 174 -10.10 15.41 0.62
C LEU A 174 -11.55 15.65 1.06
N THR A 175 -11.78 16.26 2.24
CA THR A 175 -13.14 16.58 2.71
C THR A 175 -13.63 17.96 2.25
N SER A 176 -12.76 18.79 1.70
CA SER A 176 -13.09 20.14 1.22
C SER A 176 -13.39 20.19 -0.29
N ASN A 177 -13.15 19.10 -0.99
CA ASN A 177 -13.48 18.88 -2.39
C ASN A 177 -14.75 18.03 -2.53
#